data_469baa5466c5d358c5e66eb43cea26b9
#
_entry.id   469baa5466c5d358c5e66eb43cea26b9
#
_cell.length_a   1.000
_cell.length_b   1.000
_cell.length_c   1.000
_cell.angle_alpha   90.00
_cell.angle_beta   90.00
_cell.angle_gamma   90.00
#
_symmetry.space_group_name_H-M   'P 1'
#
loop_
_entity.id
_entity.type
_entity.pdbx_description
1 polymer ?
#
loop_
_entity_poly.entity_id
_entity_poly.type
_entity_poly.pdbx_seq_one_letter_code
_entity_poly.pdbx_strand_id
1 'polypeptide(L)'
;YRPASGGWKRFKDTTATSFTDSGVSPNRTETYTIRCIDKNGNTVSGFYSKGWSMTYTPVAPTITRLSNTSKGVSVTWNKIAGVYGYRLYRKYDGGSWTKVKDTTSTSFTDSGAKKGKKVTYTVRCIDRKGKTVSGFNSKGWSITRK
;
A
#
# COMPACT_ATOMS: atom_id res chain seq x y z
N TYR A 1 -12.42 17.80 -3.58
CA TYR A 1 -11.74 16.89 -4.52
C TYR A 1 -12.70 16.38 -5.59
N ARG A 2 -12.16 15.90 -6.66
CA ARG A 2 -12.92 15.26 -7.74
C ARG A 2 -12.30 13.90 -8.03
N PRO A 3 -13.04 12.78 -7.82
CA PRO A 3 -12.58 11.45 -8.21
C PRO A 3 -12.47 11.35 -9.74
N ALA A 4 -11.75 10.34 -10.24
CA ALA A 4 -11.53 10.12 -11.68
C ALA A 4 -12.82 10.08 -12.51
N SER A 5 -13.96 9.77 -11.89
CA SER A 5 -15.31 9.86 -12.47
C SER A 5 -16.23 10.60 -11.50
N GLY A 6 -16.72 11.75 -11.89
CA GLY A 6 -17.68 12.51 -11.09
C GLY A 6 -17.38 14.00 -10.96
N GLY A 7 -18.28 14.72 -10.30
CA GLY A 7 -18.17 16.15 -10.03
C GLY A 7 -17.32 16.47 -8.79
N TRP A 8 -17.10 17.77 -8.57
CA TRP A 8 -16.41 18.26 -7.38
C TRP A 8 -17.20 17.92 -6.12
N LYS A 9 -16.48 17.40 -5.12
CA LYS A 9 -17.03 17.11 -3.78
C LYS A 9 -16.25 17.89 -2.73
N ARG A 10 -16.95 18.42 -1.74
CA ARG A 10 -16.31 18.96 -0.54
C ARG A 10 -15.61 17.81 0.19
N PHE A 11 -14.37 18.05 0.57
CA PHE A 11 -13.56 17.04 1.21
C PHE A 11 -13.28 17.40 2.66
N LYS A 12 -12.75 18.60 2.92
CA LYS A 12 -12.44 19.08 4.25
C LYS A 12 -12.35 20.60 4.28
N ASP A 13 -12.76 21.19 5.40
CA ASP A 13 -12.46 22.57 5.78
C ASP A 13 -11.30 22.57 6.76
N THR A 14 -10.41 23.52 6.60
CA THR A 14 -9.22 23.66 7.44
C THR A 14 -8.72 25.09 7.43
N THR A 15 -8.10 25.53 8.52
CA THR A 15 -7.32 26.76 8.61
C THR A 15 -5.84 26.55 8.27
N ALA A 16 -5.40 25.30 8.15
CA ALA A 16 -4.03 24.95 7.78
C ALA A 16 -3.79 25.18 6.29
N THR A 17 -2.56 25.53 5.94
CA THR A 17 -2.11 25.72 4.55
C THR A 17 -1.73 24.41 3.85
N SER A 18 -1.81 23.28 4.54
CA SER A 18 -1.52 21.95 4.00
C SER A 18 -2.50 20.91 4.53
N PHE A 19 -2.73 19.89 3.74
CA PHE A 19 -3.55 18.74 4.12
C PHE A 19 -3.06 17.47 3.39
N THR A 20 -3.08 16.35 4.09
CA THR A 20 -2.76 15.03 3.52
C THR A 20 -4.03 14.20 3.40
N ASP A 21 -4.39 13.81 2.18
CA ASP A 21 -5.45 12.84 1.93
C ASP A 21 -4.91 11.43 2.10
N SER A 22 -5.22 10.80 3.23
CA SER A 22 -4.86 9.40 3.50
C SER A 22 -5.87 8.39 2.97
N GLY A 23 -6.98 8.84 2.41
CA GLY A 23 -8.07 8.01 1.87
C GLY A 23 -7.96 7.69 0.38
N VAL A 24 -6.88 8.14 -0.29
CA VAL A 24 -6.70 7.91 -1.73
C VAL A 24 -6.61 6.42 -2.06
N SER A 25 -7.30 6.01 -3.12
CA SER A 25 -7.23 4.64 -3.61
C SER A 25 -5.97 4.43 -4.47
N PRO A 26 -5.27 3.29 -4.31
CA PRO A 26 -4.09 2.98 -5.12
C PRO A 26 -4.37 3.00 -6.62
N ASN A 27 -3.44 3.60 -7.38
CA ASN A 27 -3.45 3.69 -8.83
C ASN A 27 -4.71 4.38 -9.41
N ARG A 28 -5.33 5.26 -8.62
CA ARG A 28 -6.40 6.14 -9.09
C ARG A 28 -5.90 7.58 -9.11
N THR A 29 -6.31 8.31 -10.14
CA THR A 29 -6.05 9.75 -10.23
C THR A 29 -7.16 10.49 -9.50
N GLU A 30 -6.78 11.31 -8.54
CA GLU A 30 -7.66 12.26 -7.84
C GLU A 30 -7.25 13.68 -8.24
N THR A 31 -8.23 14.58 -8.34
CA THR A 31 -7.99 15.99 -8.66
C THR A 31 -8.45 16.85 -7.51
N TYR A 32 -7.64 17.80 -7.09
CA TYR A 32 -7.89 18.67 -5.95
C TYR A 32 -7.97 20.12 -6.39
N THR A 33 -8.79 20.90 -5.70
CA THR A 33 -8.83 22.36 -5.77
C THR A 33 -9.15 22.91 -4.39
N ILE A 34 -8.87 24.19 -4.17
CA ILE A 34 -9.03 24.86 -2.89
C ILE A 34 -9.92 26.08 -3.11
N ARG A 35 -10.75 26.40 -2.12
CA ARG A 35 -11.56 27.63 -2.03
C ARG A 35 -11.41 28.22 -0.64
N CYS A 36 -11.47 29.56 -0.55
CA CYS A 36 -11.60 30.22 0.74
C CYS A 36 -13.04 30.14 1.26
N ILE A 37 -13.19 29.98 2.57
CA ILE A 37 -14.45 30.02 3.28
C ILE A 37 -14.40 31.06 4.39
N ASP A 38 -15.54 31.66 4.71
CA ASP A 38 -15.70 32.52 5.87
C ASP A 38 -15.84 31.72 7.18
N LYS A 39 -15.97 32.42 8.31
CA LYS A 39 -16.16 31.80 9.62
C LYS A 39 -17.45 30.95 9.75
N ASN A 40 -18.39 31.15 8.87
CA ASN A 40 -19.67 30.40 8.84
C ASN A 40 -19.61 29.20 7.88
N GLY A 41 -18.45 29.00 7.19
CA GLY A 41 -18.28 27.93 6.21
C GLY A 41 -18.82 28.26 4.81
N ASN A 42 -19.23 29.51 4.55
CA ASN A 42 -19.67 29.93 3.23
C ASN A 42 -18.46 30.18 2.33
N THR A 43 -18.55 29.78 1.06
CA THR A 43 -17.48 29.98 0.09
C THR A 43 -17.39 31.46 -0.29
N VAL A 44 -16.21 32.05 -0.17
CA VAL A 44 -15.94 33.47 -0.43
C VAL A 44 -14.91 33.71 -1.57
N SER A 45 -14.46 32.64 -2.22
CA SER A 45 -13.57 32.76 -3.40
C SER A 45 -14.04 31.91 -4.56
N GLY A 46 -13.57 32.23 -5.77
CA GLY A 46 -13.58 31.31 -6.89
C GLY A 46 -12.68 30.09 -6.62
N PHE A 47 -12.55 29.21 -7.59
CA PHE A 47 -11.63 28.07 -7.53
C PHE A 47 -11.05 27.78 -8.90
N TYR A 48 -9.90 27.11 -8.90
CA TYR A 48 -9.28 26.66 -10.13
C TYR A 48 -10.00 25.40 -10.63
N SER A 49 -10.85 25.56 -11.65
CA SER A 49 -11.75 24.52 -12.14
C SER A 49 -11.05 23.31 -12.73
N LYS A 50 -9.83 23.47 -13.28
CA LYS A 50 -8.99 22.36 -13.76
C LYS A 50 -8.45 21.53 -12.58
N GLY A 51 -8.12 22.20 -11.45
CA GLY A 51 -7.51 21.57 -10.28
C GLY A 51 -6.09 21.05 -10.54
N TRP A 52 -5.55 20.35 -9.55
CA TRP A 52 -4.27 19.64 -9.62
C TRP A 52 -4.53 18.14 -9.44
N SER A 53 -4.07 17.35 -10.40
CA SER A 53 -4.28 15.90 -10.42
C SER A 53 -3.03 15.17 -9.97
N MET A 54 -3.24 14.12 -9.18
CA MET A 54 -2.17 13.19 -8.82
C MET A 54 -2.68 11.76 -8.77
N THR A 55 -1.78 10.82 -9.01
CA THR A 55 -2.06 9.38 -8.89
C THR A 55 -1.21 8.82 -7.77
N TYR A 56 -1.85 8.23 -6.76
CA TYR A 56 -1.14 7.53 -5.69
C TYR A 56 -0.73 6.14 -6.15
N THR A 57 0.58 5.89 -6.28
CA THR A 57 1.13 4.55 -6.54
C THR A 57 1.84 4.07 -5.28
N PRO A 58 1.32 3.03 -4.59
CA PRO A 58 1.95 2.52 -3.38
C PRO A 58 3.36 2.00 -3.66
N VAL A 59 4.29 2.31 -2.79
CA VAL A 59 5.62 1.69 -2.81
C VAL A 59 5.54 0.22 -2.40
N ALA A 60 6.51 -0.58 -2.83
CA ALA A 60 6.61 -1.97 -2.38
C ALA A 60 6.89 -2.01 -0.87
N PRO A 61 6.21 -2.88 -0.10
CA PRO A 61 6.54 -3.09 1.30
C PRO A 61 7.98 -3.59 1.46
N THR A 62 8.63 -3.16 2.54
CA THR A 62 9.96 -3.63 2.93
C THR A 62 9.82 -4.66 4.03
N ILE A 63 10.40 -5.85 3.86
CA ILE A 63 10.51 -6.84 4.94
C ILE A 63 11.48 -6.29 5.97
N THR A 64 11.00 -6.16 7.21
CA THR A 64 11.76 -5.63 8.34
C THR A 64 12.35 -6.72 9.23
N ARG A 65 11.78 -7.92 9.18
CA ARG A 65 12.27 -9.06 9.97
C ARG A 65 11.94 -10.40 9.31
N LEU A 66 12.92 -11.31 9.35
CA LEU A 66 12.77 -12.73 9.09
C LEU A 66 13.28 -13.51 10.30
N SER A 67 12.52 -14.50 10.78
CA SER A 67 12.97 -15.36 11.86
C SER A 67 12.43 -16.78 11.72
N ASN A 68 13.25 -17.78 12.10
CA ASN A 68 12.78 -19.15 12.25
C ASN A 68 11.95 -19.29 13.52
N THR A 69 10.83 -20.01 13.42
CA THR A 69 9.98 -20.40 14.54
C THR A 69 9.74 -21.92 14.49
N SER A 70 9.22 -22.51 15.55
CA SER A 70 8.83 -23.93 15.54
C SER A 70 7.80 -24.25 14.43
N LYS A 71 6.95 -23.27 14.07
CA LYS A 71 5.86 -23.44 13.09
C LYS A 71 6.27 -23.11 11.65
N GLY A 72 7.41 -22.45 11.41
CA GLY A 72 7.76 -21.99 10.07
C GLY A 72 8.71 -20.80 10.09
N VAL A 73 8.71 -20.01 9.01
CA VAL A 73 9.43 -18.75 8.92
C VAL A 73 8.45 -17.61 9.18
N SER A 74 8.70 -16.83 10.23
CA SER A 74 7.96 -15.60 10.49
C SER A 74 8.54 -14.48 9.64
N VAL A 75 7.67 -13.80 8.88
CA VAL A 75 7.98 -12.68 7.99
C VAL A 75 7.21 -11.46 8.46
N THR A 76 7.90 -10.35 8.69
CA THR A 76 7.28 -9.07 9.09
C THR A 76 7.71 -7.97 8.13
N TRP A 77 6.79 -7.05 7.79
CA TRP A 77 7.05 -5.93 6.87
C TRP A 77 6.39 -4.63 7.37
N ASN A 78 6.80 -3.51 6.80
CA ASN A 78 6.25 -2.21 7.15
C ASN A 78 4.83 -2.01 6.60
N LYS A 79 4.02 -1.24 7.32
CA LYS A 79 2.69 -0.83 6.85
C LYS A 79 2.82 0.20 5.72
N ILE A 80 1.98 0.04 4.69
CA ILE A 80 1.79 1.03 3.61
C ILE A 80 0.40 1.64 3.75
N ALA A 81 0.32 2.97 3.75
CA ALA A 81 -0.96 3.66 3.85
C ALA A 81 -1.81 3.46 2.59
N GLY A 82 -3.13 3.54 2.73
CA GLY A 82 -4.07 3.55 1.61
C GLY A 82 -4.22 2.23 0.85
N VAL A 83 -3.60 1.12 1.30
CA VAL A 83 -3.75 -0.20 0.67
C VAL A 83 -4.70 -1.08 1.47
N TYR A 84 -5.37 -2.02 0.80
CA TYR A 84 -6.26 -2.96 1.48
C TYR A 84 -5.48 -4.04 2.23
N GLY A 85 -4.43 -4.57 1.63
CA GLY A 85 -3.65 -5.66 2.22
C GLY A 85 -2.38 -5.96 1.43
N TYR A 86 -1.83 -7.12 1.69
CA TYR A 86 -0.54 -7.55 1.22
C TYR A 86 -0.61 -8.97 0.65
N ARG A 87 0.22 -9.23 -0.36
CA ARG A 87 0.49 -10.57 -0.87
C ARG A 87 1.94 -10.92 -0.61
N LEU A 88 2.16 -11.95 0.20
CA LEU A 88 3.47 -12.54 0.45
C LEU A 88 3.81 -13.55 -0.63
N TYR A 89 5.02 -13.47 -1.14
CA TYR A 89 5.61 -14.44 -2.07
C TYR A 89 6.87 -15.05 -1.49
N ARG A 90 7.16 -16.27 -1.90
CA ARG A 90 8.45 -16.93 -1.67
C ARG A 90 9.01 -17.52 -2.95
N LYS A 91 10.32 -17.70 -2.96
CA LYS A 91 11.03 -18.54 -3.95
C LYS A 91 12.19 -19.28 -3.27
N TYR A 92 12.58 -20.38 -3.83
CA TYR A 92 13.83 -21.09 -3.53
C TYR A 92 14.87 -20.77 -4.60
N ASP A 93 16.15 -21.06 -4.33
CA ASP A 93 17.23 -20.80 -5.30
C ASP A 93 16.91 -21.49 -6.64
N GLY A 94 17.10 -20.75 -7.74
CA GLY A 94 16.76 -21.19 -9.10
C GLY A 94 15.28 -21.26 -9.44
N GLY A 95 14.37 -20.98 -8.47
CA GLY A 95 12.93 -21.09 -8.66
C GLY A 95 12.22 -19.76 -8.93
N SER A 96 10.95 -19.87 -9.32
CA SER A 96 10.06 -18.74 -9.55
C SER A 96 9.37 -18.30 -8.26
N TRP A 97 8.89 -17.05 -8.24
CA TRP A 97 8.08 -16.52 -7.15
C TRP A 97 6.73 -17.21 -7.08
N THR A 98 6.41 -17.78 -5.91
CA THR A 98 5.14 -18.45 -5.63
C THR A 98 4.38 -17.67 -4.56
N LYS A 99 3.09 -17.47 -4.77
CA LYS A 99 2.20 -16.86 -3.76
C LYS A 99 2.14 -17.75 -2.52
N VAL A 100 2.33 -17.14 -1.35
CA VAL A 100 2.18 -17.79 -0.05
C VAL A 100 0.83 -17.47 0.58
N LYS A 101 0.52 -16.17 0.70
CA LYS A 101 -0.67 -15.69 1.41
C LYS A 101 -1.07 -14.28 0.99
N ASP A 102 -2.38 -14.03 0.96
CA ASP A 102 -2.97 -12.69 1.02
C ASP A 102 -3.41 -12.41 2.46
N THR A 103 -3.11 -11.22 2.98
CA THR A 103 -3.42 -10.82 4.36
C THR A 103 -3.53 -9.31 4.49
N THR A 104 -4.31 -8.86 5.48
CA THR A 104 -4.35 -7.43 5.88
C THR A 104 -3.34 -7.12 7.00
N SER A 105 -2.75 -8.14 7.62
CA SER A 105 -1.70 -8.01 8.64
C SER A 105 -0.37 -7.65 8.01
N THR A 106 0.55 -7.08 8.80
CA THR A 106 1.93 -6.78 8.40
C THR A 106 2.93 -7.89 8.77
N SER A 107 2.42 -9.06 9.10
CA SER A 107 3.22 -10.26 9.37
C SER A 107 2.48 -11.53 9.01
N PHE A 108 3.27 -12.60 8.74
CA PHE A 108 2.75 -13.94 8.49
C PHE A 108 3.82 -14.98 8.80
N THR A 109 3.39 -16.16 9.32
CA THR A 109 4.28 -17.31 9.52
C THR A 109 4.05 -18.33 8.41
N ASP A 110 5.05 -18.49 7.54
CA ASP A 110 5.03 -19.46 6.45
C ASP A 110 5.41 -20.86 6.97
N SER A 111 4.40 -21.67 7.30
CA SER A 111 4.59 -23.05 7.72
C SER A 111 4.99 -24.00 6.58
N GLY A 112 4.75 -23.60 5.33
CA GLY A 112 5.13 -24.37 4.15
C GLY A 112 6.58 -24.17 3.69
N ALA A 113 7.38 -23.37 4.40
CA ALA A 113 8.80 -23.22 4.10
C ALA A 113 9.53 -24.54 4.38
N LYS A 114 10.30 -25.06 3.37
CA LYS A 114 11.01 -26.34 3.45
C LYS A 114 12.21 -26.26 4.39
N LYS A 115 12.30 -27.17 5.36
CA LYS A 115 13.45 -27.27 6.28
C LYS A 115 14.75 -27.50 5.51
N GLY A 116 15.84 -26.93 6.01
CA GLY A 116 17.18 -27.02 5.40
C GLY A 116 17.36 -26.23 4.10
N LYS A 117 16.31 -25.56 3.60
CA LYS A 117 16.39 -24.79 2.35
C LYS A 117 16.47 -23.29 2.61
N LYS A 118 17.28 -22.61 1.81
CA LYS A 118 17.28 -21.16 1.71
C LYS A 118 16.02 -20.72 0.97
N VAL A 119 15.22 -19.88 1.62
CA VAL A 119 13.97 -19.33 1.08
C VAL A 119 14.08 -17.82 1.03
N THR A 120 13.61 -17.22 -0.05
CA THR A 120 13.59 -15.76 -0.27
C THR A 120 12.15 -15.30 -0.31
N TYR A 121 11.86 -14.20 0.37
CA TYR A 121 10.53 -13.60 0.46
C TYR A 121 10.49 -12.21 -0.15
N THR A 122 9.33 -11.85 -0.69
CA THR A 122 8.97 -10.48 -1.08
C THR A 122 7.49 -10.25 -0.84
N VAL A 123 7.09 -8.98 -0.74
CA VAL A 123 5.71 -8.58 -0.45
C VAL A 123 5.25 -7.53 -1.47
N ARG A 124 3.99 -7.61 -1.88
CA ARG A 124 3.31 -6.59 -2.70
C ARG A 124 2.05 -6.12 -1.99
N CYS A 125 1.66 -4.88 -2.24
CA CYS A 125 0.34 -4.39 -1.83
C CYS A 125 -0.75 -4.93 -2.76
N ILE A 126 -1.94 -5.19 -2.20
CA ILE A 126 -3.13 -5.61 -2.94
C ILE A 126 -4.31 -4.71 -2.63
N ASP A 127 -5.25 -4.60 -3.59
CA ASP A 127 -6.56 -4.01 -3.40
C ASP A 127 -7.57 -5.04 -2.84
N ARG A 128 -8.83 -4.61 -2.60
CA ARG A 128 -9.91 -5.48 -2.08
C ARG A 128 -10.26 -6.65 -3.01
N LYS A 129 -9.95 -6.54 -4.30
CA LYS A 129 -10.17 -7.61 -5.30
C LYS A 129 -8.98 -8.57 -5.39
N GLY A 130 -7.93 -8.36 -4.58
CA GLY A 130 -6.71 -9.16 -4.61
C GLY A 130 -5.79 -8.82 -5.79
N LYS A 131 -6.03 -7.71 -6.53
CA LYS A 131 -5.12 -7.25 -7.56
C LYS A 131 -3.90 -6.58 -6.92
N THR A 132 -2.69 -6.88 -7.40
CA THR A 132 -1.48 -6.21 -6.94
C THR A 132 -1.43 -4.76 -7.43
N VAL A 133 -1.17 -3.82 -6.50
CA VAL A 133 -1.20 -2.36 -6.74
C VAL A 133 0.14 -1.67 -6.48
N SER A 134 1.16 -2.42 -6.07
CA SER A 134 2.55 -1.94 -5.93
C SER A 134 3.51 -2.75 -6.79
N GLY A 135 4.73 -2.23 -6.99
CA GLY A 135 5.88 -3.03 -7.39
C GLY A 135 6.25 -4.06 -6.33
N PHE A 136 7.40 -4.72 -6.50
CA PHE A 136 7.98 -5.60 -5.49
C PHE A 136 9.52 -5.53 -5.55
N ASN A 137 10.16 -5.89 -4.45
CA ASN A 137 11.60 -6.03 -4.44
C ASN A 137 11.98 -7.40 -5.04
N SER A 138 12.56 -7.40 -6.23
CA SER A 138 12.94 -8.62 -6.97
C SER A 138 14.10 -9.39 -6.33
N LYS A 139 14.96 -8.72 -5.56
CA LYS A 139 16.03 -9.38 -4.77
C LYS A 139 15.42 -10.14 -3.58
N GLY A 140 14.42 -9.55 -2.92
CA GLY A 140 13.78 -10.12 -1.74
C GLY A 140 14.72 -10.18 -0.53
N TRP A 141 14.26 -10.87 0.51
CA TRP A 141 14.99 -11.13 1.76
C TRP A 141 15.04 -12.62 2.01
N SER A 142 16.21 -13.14 2.35
CA SER A 142 16.46 -14.59 2.43
C SER A 142 16.78 -15.04 3.84
N ILE A 143 16.36 -16.26 4.17
CA ILE A 143 16.70 -16.99 5.39
C ILE A 143 16.78 -18.49 5.09
N THR A 144 17.66 -19.21 5.78
CA THR A 144 17.63 -20.68 5.76
C THR A 144 16.65 -21.18 6.81
N ARG A 145 15.65 -21.96 6.40
CA ARG A 145 14.67 -22.58 7.31
C ARG A 145 15.35 -23.67 8.14
N LYS A 146 15.35 -23.50 9.47
CA LYS A 146 15.85 -24.48 10.44
C LYS A 146 14.79 -25.52 10.78
#